data_ca613889a08e1473b139b1af6e13367b
#
_entry.id   ca613889a08e1473b139b1af6e13367b
#
_cell.length_a   1.000
_cell.length_b   1.000
_cell.length_c   1.000
_cell.angle_alpha   90.00
_cell.angle_beta   90.00
_cell.angle_gamma   90.00
#
_symmetry.space_group_name_H-M   'P 1'
#
loop_
_entity.id
_entity.type
_entity.pdbx_description
1 polymer ?
#
loop_
_entity_poly.entity_id
_entity_poly.type
_entity_poly.pdbx_seq_one_letter_code
_entity_poly.pdbx_strand_id
1 'polypeptide(L)'
;MRNEVNMPGLSSRLRRRVHVMRLYTHDLQSVPDVPLQPGDRIEALDPSRYWILREIHPIDISEDQSRLEAGHKCFVGWSNGRPAHFTWIQDAGVHQIRGTWRRDAVQPGDLWLYSARTAEWARGRRLLPAALATILREYKSRNYQRALATIAEENVASIRGAERAGFVLSERIRSFAVRSSLFPLPGSAYLAKGA
;
A
#
# COMPACT_ATOMS: atom_id res chain seq x y z
N MET A 1 -11.10 -10.07 62.85
CA MET A 1 -10.78 -8.99 61.97
C MET A 1 -10.08 -9.60 60.76
N ARG A 2 -10.78 -9.73 59.60
CA ARG A 2 -10.20 -10.22 58.33
C ARG A 2 -9.91 -9.01 57.45
N ASN A 3 -8.66 -8.81 57.15
CA ASN A 3 -8.25 -7.77 56.19
C ASN A 3 -8.60 -8.23 54.75
N GLU A 4 -9.63 -7.66 54.19
CA GLU A 4 -9.88 -7.76 52.75
C GLU A 4 -8.91 -6.85 52.02
N VAL A 5 -7.99 -7.44 51.27
CA VAL A 5 -7.15 -6.73 50.32
C VAL A 5 -7.99 -6.48 49.07
N ASN A 6 -8.44 -5.26 48.93
CA ASN A 6 -9.17 -4.78 47.76
C ASN A 6 -8.22 -4.65 46.59
N MET A 7 -8.22 -5.62 45.67
CA MET A 7 -7.48 -5.55 44.43
C MET A 7 -8.30 -4.75 43.42
N PRO A 8 -7.82 -3.61 42.92
CA PRO A 8 -8.53 -2.86 41.87
C PRO A 8 -8.57 -3.66 40.58
N GLY A 9 -9.77 -3.88 40.07
CA GLY A 9 -10.08 -4.72 38.96
C GLY A 9 -9.31 -4.39 37.67
N LEU A 10 -8.57 -5.36 37.17
CA LEU A 10 -8.05 -5.40 35.82
C LEU A 10 -9.21 -5.64 34.81
N SER A 11 -10.05 -4.64 34.60
CA SER A 11 -10.97 -4.62 33.49
C SER A 11 -10.53 -3.60 32.44
N SER A 12 -9.28 -3.63 32.02
CA SER A 12 -8.89 -3.01 30.73
C SER A 12 -9.44 -3.90 29.64
N ARG A 13 -10.61 -3.54 29.09
CA ARG A 13 -11.21 -4.19 27.92
C ARG A 13 -10.19 -4.19 26.80
N LEU A 14 -9.57 -5.35 26.55
CA LEU A 14 -8.78 -5.59 25.35
C LEU A 14 -9.69 -5.34 24.14
N ARG A 15 -9.66 -4.16 23.59
CA ARG A 15 -10.35 -3.86 22.33
C ARG A 15 -9.60 -4.58 21.21
N ARG A 16 -10.06 -5.77 20.88
CA ARG A 16 -9.65 -6.46 19.66
C ARG A 16 -10.05 -5.59 18.48
N ARG A 17 -9.08 -5.01 17.82
CA ARG A 17 -9.31 -4.25 16.58
C ARG A 17 -9.18 -5.23 15.42
N VAL A 18 -10.29 -5.52 14.77
CA VAL A 18 -10.27 -6.30 13.50
C VAL A 18 -9.82 -5.34 12.41
N HIS A 19 -8.73 -5.68 11.74
CA HIS A 19 -8.31 -5.03 10.51
C HIS A 19 -8.78 -5.87 9.33
N VAL A 20 -9.43 -5.22 8.38
CA VAL A 20 -9.87 -5.85 7.15
C VAL A 20 -9.10 -5.22 5.99
N MET A 21 -8.32 -6.03 5.29
CA MET A 21 -7.68 -5.65 4.04
C MET A 21 -8.48 -6.26 2.90
N ARG A 22 -8.75 -5.47 1.87
CA ARG A 22 -9.36 -5.92 0.63
C ARG A 22 -8.27 -6.19 -0.39
N LEU A 23 -8.21 -7.41 -0.91
CA LEU A 23 -7.36 -7.78 -2.04
C LEU A 23 -8.11 -7.48 -3.33
N TYR A 24 -7.51 -6.67 -4.16
CA TYR A 24 -7.99 -6.32 -5.49
C TYR A 24 -7.07 -6.93 -6.54
N THR A 25 -7.65 -7.36 -7.66
CA THR A 25 -6.92 -7.92 -8.80
C THR A 25 -7.33 -7.23 -10.09
N HIS A 26 -6.40 -7.23 -11.06
CA HIS A 26 -6.61 -6.75 -12.43
C HIS A 26 -5.89 -7.70 -13.40
N ASP A 27 -6.57 -8.16 -14.44
CA ASP A 27 -6.05 -9.16 -15.41
C ASP A 27 -5.22 -8.56 -16.55
N LEU A 28 -5.05 -7.25 -16.59
CA LEU A 28 -4.37 -6.48 -17.62
C LEU A 28 -4.97 -6.63 -19.05
N GLN A 29 -6.06 -7.36 -19.25
CA GLN A 29 -6.66 -7.53 -20.58
C GLN A 29 -7.20 -6.20 -21.12
N SER A 30 -7.95 -5.47 -20.31
CA SER A 30 -8.54 -4.17 -20.66
C SER A 30 -8.24 -3.14 -19.56
N VAL A 31 -7.37 -2.19 -19.86
CA VAL A 31 -7.03 -1.11 -18.94
C VAL A 31 -7.87 0.11 -19.26
N PRO A 32 -8.73 0.59 -18.34
CA PRO A 32 -9.54 1.78 -18.55
C PRO A 32 -8.69 3.01 -18.93
N ASP A 33 -9.23 3.86 -19.77
CA ASP A 33 -8.64 5.17 -19.98
C ASP A 33 -8.99 6.09 -18.81
N VAL A 34 -7.96 6.51 -18.08
CA VAL A 34 -8.08 7.47 -16.98
C VAL A 34 -7.23 8.69 -17.36
N PRO A 35 -7.85 9.73 -17.92
CA PRO A 35 -7.10 10.88 -18.39
C PRO A 35 -6.47 11.64 -17.23
N LEU A 36 -5.25 12.10 -17.46
CA LEU A 36 -4.56 13.06 -16.60
C LEU A 36 -5.14 14.47 -16.80
N GLN A 37 -5.10 15.29 -15.78
CA GLN A 37 -5.44 16.69 -15.91
C GLN A 37 -4.28 17.46 -16.59
N PRO A 38 -4.56 18.60 -17.23
CA PRO A 38 -3.51 19.46 -17.76
C PRO A 38 -2.44 19.78 -16.71
N GLY A 39 -1.18 19.64 -17.10
CA GLY A 39 -0.02 19.81 -16.22
C GLY A 39 0.32 18.61 -15.33
N ASP A 40 -0.46 17.52 -15.39
CA ASP A 40 -0.14 16.27 -14.69
C ASP A 40 0.61 15.30 -15.62
N ARG A 41 1.53 14.51 -15.06
CA ARG A 41 2.19 13.40 -15.73
C ARG A 41 2.52 12.29 -14.73
N ILE A 42 2.63 11.07 -15.23
CA ILE A 42 3.06 9.89 -14.45
C ILE A 42 4.27 9.29 -15.16
N GLU A 43 5.32 9.02 -14.42
CA GLU A 43 6.54 8.44 -14.94
C GLU A 43 7.23 7.52 -13.92
N ALA A 44 8.06 6.60 -14.39
CA ALA A 44 8.90 5.80 -13.51
C ALA A 44 9.91 6.70 -12.77
N LEU A 45 10.08 6.45 -11.49
CA LEU A 45 11.07 7.14 -10.67
C LEU A 45 12.47 6.70 -11.07
N ASP A 46 13.34 7.67 -11.36
CA ASP A 46 14.78 7.44 -11.36
C ASP A 46 15.23 7.10 -9.93
N PRO A 47 15.80 5.91 -9.68
CA PRO A 47 16.23 5.50 -8.35
C PRO A 47 17.18 6.49 -7.67
N SER A 48 18.01 7.21 -8.41
CA SER A 48 18.93 8.22 -7.86
C SER A 48 18.19 9.44 -7.28
N ARG A 49 16.91 9.60 -7.60
CA ARG A 49 16.08 10.73 -7.19
C ARG A 49 15.02 10.37 -6.15
N TYR A 50 15.15 9.22 -5.49
CA TYR A 50 14.13 8.73 -4.53
C TYR A 50 13.82 9.73 -3.39
N TRP A 51 14.71 10.62 -3.07
CA TRP A 51 14.53 11.67 -2.07
C TRP A 51 13.33 12.59 -2.36
N ILE A 52 12.89 12.73 -3.63
CA ILE A 52 11.73 13.55 -4.00
C ILE A 52 10.41 13.05 -3.41
N LEU A 53 10.34 11.77 -3.04
CA LEU A 53 9.13 11.18 -2.42
C LEU A 53 8.77 11.84 -1.10
N ARG A 54 9.74 12.46 -0.41
CA ARG A 54 9.52 13.24 0.82
C ARG A 54 8.66 14.48 0.62
N GLU A 55 8.67 15.07 -0.57
CA GLU A 55 7.81 16.21 -0.88
C GLU A 55 6.33 15.81 -0.92
N ILE A 56 6.06 14.51 -1.16
CA ILE A 56 4.71 13.95 -1.21
C ILE A 56 4.27 13.48 0.17
N HIS A 57 5.16 12.81 0.87
CA HIS A 57 4.89 12.27 2.20
C HIS A 57 6.20 12.13 3.00
N PRO A 58 6.27 12.68 4.22
CA PRO A 58 7.45 12.57 5.07
C PRO A 58 7.58 11.12 5.59
N ILE A 59 8.17 10.26 4.79
CA ILE A 59 8.50 8.87 5.13
C ILE A 59 9.97 8.79 5.53
N ASP A 60 10.32 7.74 6.25
CA ASP A 60 11.70 7.39 6.50
C ASP A 60 12.39 7.03 5.16
N ILE A 61 13.44 7.77 4.82
CA ILE A 61 14.25 7.54 3.61
C ILE A 61 14.81 6.13 3.56
N SER A 62 15.15 5.55 4.72
CA SER A 62 15.72 4.22 4.80
C SER A 62 14.74 3.15 4.27
N GLU A 63 13.44 3.35 4.45
CA GLU A 63 12.43 2.43 3.93
C GLU A 63 12.38 2.49 2.40
N ASP A 64 12.43 3.68 1.81
CA ASP A 64 12.39 3.83 0.35
C ASP A 64 13.68 3.33 -0.31
N GLN A 65 14.84 3.59 0.29
CA GLN A 65 16.12 3.06 -0.16
C GLN A 65 16.14 1.52 -0.10
N SER A 66 15.70 0.94 1.00
CA SER A 66 15.63 -0.53 1.15
C SER A 66 14.72 -1.18 0.11
N ARG A 67 13.64 -0.52 -0.29
CA ARG A 67 12.77 -1.00 -1.38
C ARG A 67 13.49 -1.00 -2.72
N LEU A 68 14.23 0.05 -3.03
CA LEU A 68 15.01 0.14 -4.27
C LEU A 68 16.11 -0.93 -4.30
N GLU A 69 16.83 -1.12 -3.20
CA GLU A 69 17.86 -2.17 -3.04
C GLU A 69 17.27 -3.58 -3.19
N ALA A 70 16.03 -3.78 -2.75
CA ALA A 70 15.28 -5.02 -2.96
C ALA A 70 14.72 -5.18 -4.40
N GLY A 71 15.01 -4.24 -5.31
CA GLY A 71 14.59 -4.27 -6.71
C GLY A 71 13.16 -3.78 -6.96
N HIS A 72 12.49 -3.23 -5.95
CA HIS A 72 11.17 -2.65 -6.15
C HIS A 72 11.26 -1.37 -7.00
N LYS A 73 10.21 -1.08 -7.74
CA LYS A 73 10.10 0.08 -8.61
C LYS A 73 9.09 1.07 -8.06
N CYS A 74 9.22 2.33 -8.42
CA CYS A 74 8.30 3.37 -8.02
C CYS A 74 7.88 4.20 -9.23
N PHE A 75 6.61 4.59 -9.28
CA PHE A 75 6.12 5.58 -10.23
C PHE A 75 5.74 6.85 -9.49
N VAL A 76 6.07 7.98 -10.08
CA VAL A 76 5.78 9.32 -9.53
C VAL A 76 4.78 10.03 -10.42
N GLY A 77 3.75 10.55 -9.80
CA GLY A 77 2.82 11.49 -10.41
C GLY A 77 3.23 12.93 -10.10
N TRP A 78 3.33 13.72 -11.13
CA TRP A 78 3.65 15.14 -11.07
C TRP A 78 2.42 15.98 -11.36
N SER A 79 2.32 17.13 -10.75
CA SER A 79 1.31 18.13 -11.06
C SER A 79 1.97 19.50 -11.15
N ASN A 80 1.90 20.12 -12.33
CA ASN A 80 2.55 21.40 -12.63
C ASN A 80 4.05 21.43 -12.25
N GLY A 81 4.77 20.34 -12.55
CA GLY A 81 6.21 20.21 -12.27
C GLY A 81 6.57 19.84 -10.83
N ARG A 82 5.60 19.70 -9.93
CA ARG A 82 5.82 19.34 -8.54
C ARG A 82 5.44 17.88 -8.28
N PRO A 83 6.25 17.11 -7.50
CA PRO A 83 5.89 15.74 -7.11
C PRO A 83 4.58 15.74 -6.30
N ALA A 84 3.62 14.92 -6.73
CA ALA A 84 2.25 14.96 -6.20
C ALA A 84 1.70 13.60 -5.77
N HIS A 85 2.24 12.53 -6.35
CA HIS A 85 1.79 11.15 -6.06
C HIS A 85 2.95 10.18 -6.25
N PHE A 86 2.94 9.06 -5.52
CA PHE A 86 3.77 7.92 -5.84
C PHE A 86 3.03 6.60 -5.60
N THR A 87 3.46 5.55 -6.31
CA THR A 87 3.02 4.16 -6.14
C THR A 87 4.22 3.24 -6.28
N TRP A 88 4.43 2.38 -5.29
CA TRP A 88 5.45 1.34 -5.32
C TRP A 88 4.95 0.07 -6.00
N ILE A 89 5.89 -0.62 -6.64
CA ILE A 89 5.66 -1.87 -7.38
C ILE A 89 6.66 -2.91 -6.93
N GLN A 90 6.17 -4.11 -6.71
CA GLN A 90 6.96 -5.30 -6.48
C GLN A 90 6.56 -6.36 -7.51
N ASP A 91 7.49 -6.81 -8.32
CA ASP A 91 7.28 -7.76 -9.41
C ASP A 91 8.08 -9.07 -9.24
N ALA A 92 8.70 -9.25 -8.07
CA ALA A 92 9.42 -10.48 -7.70
C ALA A 92 9.46 -10.67 -6.19
N GLY A 93 9.85 -11.86 -5.75
CA GLY A 93 10.06 -12.19 -4.33
C GLY A 93 8.77 -12.49 -3.58
N VAL A 94 8.68 -12.03 -2.35
CA VAL A 94 7.53 -12.28 -1.45
C VAL A 94 6.94 -10.95 -1.00
N HIS A 95 5.67 -10.73 -1.31
CA HIS A 95 4.94 -9.55 -0.87
C HIS A 95 4.30 -9.76 0.49
N GLN A 96 4.58 -8.86 1.43
CA GLN A 96 3.96 -8.85 2.75
C GLN A 96 2.71 -7.98 2.73
N ILE A 97 1.56 -8.55 3.01
CA ILE A 97 0.31 -7.79 3.14
C ILE A 97 0.31 -7.04 4.47
N ARG A 98 0.43 -5.73 4.39
CA ARG A 98 0.56 -4.86 5.56
C ARG A 98 -0.59 -5.04 6.55
N GLY A 99 -0.26 -5.11 7.84
CA GLY A 99 -1.26 -5.29 8.89
C GLY A 99 -1.81 -6.70 9.01
N THR A 100 -1.25 -7.65 8.29
CA THR A 100 -1.59 -9.07 8.36
C THR A 100 -0.33 -9.92 8.54
N TRP A 101 -0.52 -11.21 8.85
CA TRP A 101 0.57 -12.21 8.85
C TRP A 101 0.81 -12.82 7.46
N ARG A 102 -0.07 -12.54 6.48
CA ARG A 102 -0.05 -13.15 5.15
C ARG A 102 1.10 -12.60 4.29
N ARG A 103 1.80 -13.55 3.69
CA ARG A 103 2.87 -13.31 2.71
C ARG A 103 2.57 -14.12 1.47
N ASP A 104 2.55 -13.45 0.33
CA ASP A 104 2.27 -14.09 -0.95
C ASP A 104 3.50 -14.01 -1.86
N ALA A 105 3.89 -15.13 -2.44
CA ALA A 105 4.93 -15.16 -3.46
C ALA A 105 4.43 -14.41 -4.70
N VAL A 106 5.25 -13.49 -5.22
CA VAL A 106 4.96 -12.80 -6.48
C VAL A 106 5.27 -13.76 -7.61
N GLN A 107 4.24 -14.22 -8.33
CA GLN A 107 4.39 -15.17 -9.42
C GLN A 107 4.97 -14.48 -10.67
N PRO A 108 5.68 -15.20 -11.54
CA PRO A 108 6.08 -14.66 -12.84
C PRO A 108 4.86 -14.10 -13.60
N GLY A 109 4.95 -12.88 -14.05
CA GLY A 109 3.83 -12.17 -14.73
C GLY A 109 2.86 -11.46 -13.80
N ASP A 110 3.07 -11.53 -12.48
CA ASP A 110 2.32 -10.74 -11.49
C ASP A 110 3.07 -9.47 -11.12
N LEU A 111 2.32 -8.44 -10.71
CA LEU A 111 2.87 -7.28 -10.03
C LEU A 111 1.99 -6.87 -8.84
N TRP A 112 2.62 -6.51 -7.74
CA TRP A 112 1.97 -5.91 -6.58
C TRP A 112 2.13 -4.40 -6.59
N LEU A 113 1.01 -3.68 -6.51
CA LEU A 113 0.95 -2.24 -6.37
C LEU A 113 0.66 -1.90 -4.91
N TYR A 114 1.53 -1.15 -4.28
CA TYR A 114 1.43 -0.94 -2.84
C TYR A 114 1.98 0.42 -2.41
N SER A 115 1.75 0.80 -1.18
CA SER A 115 2.26 2.03 -0.57
C SER A 115 2.02 3.31 -1.39
N ALA A 116 0.87 3.39 -2.09
CA ALA A 116 0.50 4.57 -2.85
C ALA A 116 0.18 5.75 -1.93
N ARG A 117 0.67 6.94 -2.29
CA ARG A 117 0.43 8.19 -1.56
C ARG A 117 0.20 9.34 -2.51
N THR A 118 -0.72 10.22 -2.15
CA THR A 118 -0.97 11.48 -2.84
C THR A 118 -0.81 12.63 -1.84
N ALA A 119 0.00 13.61 -2.20
CA ALA A 119 0.19 14.82 -1.40
C ALA A 119 -1.16 15.49 -1.12
N GLU A 120 -1.33 16.06 0.06
CA GLU A 120 -2.63 16.64 0.48
C GLU A 120 -3.14 17.71 -0.49
N TRP A 121 -2.25 18.59 -0.92
CA TRP A 121 -2.55 19.66 -1.86
C TRP A 121 -2.97 19.16 -3.26
N ALA A 122 -2.62 17.90 -3.61
CA ALA A 122 -2.92 17.29 -4.92
C ALA A 122 -4.11 16.32 -4.88
N ARG A 123 -4.76 16.16 -3.73
CA ARG A 123 -5.95 15.29 -3.62
C ARG A 123 -7.09 15.81 -4.50
N GLY A 124 -7.95 14.89 -4.96
CA GLY A 124 -9.07 15.22 -5.85
C GLY A 124 -8.71 15.27 -7.34
N ARG A 125 -7.43 15.31 -7.71
CA ARG A 125 -6.95 15.37 -9.11
C ARG A 125 -6.97 14.01 -9.84
N ARG A 126 -7.43 12.95 -9.22
CA ARG A 126 -7.47 11.57 -9.78
C ARG A 126 -6.08 10.98 -10.08
N LEU A 127 -5.02 11.46 -9.43
CA LEU A 127 -3.66 10.97 -9.66
C LEU A 127 -3.50 9.47 -9.37
N LEU A 128 -4.12 8.96 -8.29
CA LEU A 128 -4.06 7.52 -7.99
C LEU A 128 -4.63 6.65 -9.12
N PRO A 129 -5.89 6.79 -9.57
CA PRO A 129 -6.38 5.95 -10.65
C PRO A 129 -5.62 6.14 -11.96
N ALA A 130 -5.15 7.35 -12.27
CA ALA A 130 -4.33 7.61 -13.46
C ALA A 130 -2.97 6.92 -13.36
N ALA A 131 -2.31 6.96 -12.20
CA ALA A 131 -1.05 6.25 -11.96
C ALA A 131 -1.23 4.74 -12.11
N LEU A 132 -2.27 4.16 -11.49
CA LEU A 132 -2.58 2.74 -11.63
C LEU A 132 -2.79 2.38 -13.11
N ALA A 133 -3.62 3.12 -13.84
CA ALA A 133 -3.86 2.84 -15.26
C ALA A 133 -2.59 2.98 -16.11
N THR A 134 -1.73 3.94 -15.84
CA THR A 134 -0.44 4.10 -16.53
C THR A 134 0.48 2.91 -16.26
N ILE A 135 0.62 2.51 -15.02
CA ILE A 135 1.42 1.34 -14.61
C ILE A 135 0.89 0.07 -15.27
N LEU A 136 -0.43 -0.16 -15.23
CA LEU A 136 -1.05 -1.33 -15.84
C LEU A 136 -0.76 -1.41 -17.35
N ARG A 137 -0.85 -0.29 -18.08
CA ARG A 137 -0.53 -0.26 -19.53
C ARG A 137 0.94 -0.56 -19.77
N GLU A 138 1.85 0.02 -18.99
CA GLU A 138 3.28 -0.23 -19.14
C GLU A 138 3.64 -1.70 -18.87
N TYR A 139 3.10 -2.29 -17.80
CA TYR A 139 3.38 -3.68 -17.48
C TYR A 139 2.67 -4.66 -18.42
N LYS A 140 1.49 -4.34 -18.93
CA LYS A 140 0.86 -5.08 -20.02
C LYS A 140 1.76 -5.14 -21.25
N SER A 141 2.38 -4.04 -21.66
CA SER A 141 3.31 -4.03 -22.81
C SER A 141 4.58 -4.86 -22.60
N ARG A 142 4.88 -5.20 -21.34
CA ARG A 142 5.98 -6.10 -20.91
C ARG A 142 5.51 -7.54 -20.68
N ASN A 143 4.31 -7.91 -21.16
CA ASN A 143 3.70 -9.23 -21.02
C ASN A 143 3.40 -9.67 -19.58
N TYR A 144 3.21 -8.75 -18.63
CA TYR A 144 2.63 -9.06 -17.35
C TYR A 144 1.14 -9.38 -17.52
N GLN A 145 0.61 -10.25 -16.67
CA GLN A 145 -0.73 -10.82 -16.83
C GLN A 145 -1.69 -10.41 -15.71
N ARG A 146 -1.16 -10.10 -14.52
CA ARG A 146 -1.98 -9.80 -13.37
C ARG A 146 -1.36 -8.75 -12.47
N ALA A 147 -2.17 -7.79 -12.04
CA ALA A 147 -1.83 -6.85 -11.00
C ALA A 147 -2.64 -7.10 -9.74
N LEU A 148 -2.00 -6.95 -8.58
CA LEU A 148 -2.59 -7.11 -7.27
C LEU A 148 -2.38 -5.84 -6.44
N ALA A 149 -3.37 -5.52 -5.60
CA ALA A 149 -3.25 -4.44 -4.63
C ALA A 149 -4.04 -4.77 -3.37
N THR A 150 -3.50 -4.45 -2.20
CA THR A 150 -4.26 -4.54 -0.95
C THR A 150 -4.56 -3.17 -0.39
N ILE A 151 -5.82 -2.96 -0.02
CA ILE A 151 -6.33 -1.68 0.46
C ILE A 151 -7.10 -1.92 1.75
N ALA A 152 -6.82 -1.13 2.77
CA ALA A 152 -7.57 -1.18 4.01
C ALA A 152 -9.06 -0.85 3.75
N GLU A 153 -9.98 -1.59 4.37
CA GLU A 153 -11.42 -1.46 4.09
C GLU A 153 -11.95 -0.06 4.38
N GLU A 154 -11.37 0.63 5.34
CA GLU A 154 -11.70 2.02 5.69
C GLU A 154 -11.16 3.05 4.69
N ASN A 155 -10.22 2.68 3.81
CA ASN A 155 -9.62 3.60 2.83
C ASN A 155 -10.47 3.72 1.56
N VAL A 156 -11.67 4.31 1.71
CA VAL A 156 -12.66 4.46 0.64
C VAL A 156 -12.11 5.21 -0.57
N ALA A 157 -11.21 6.18 -0.36
CA ALA A 157 -10.62 6.96 -1.45
C ALA A 157 -9.73 6.08 -2.35
N SER A 158 -8.88 5.23 -1.75
CA SER A 158 -8.03 4.30 -2.50
C SER A 158 -8.85 3.19 -3.16
N ILE A 159 -9.90 2.69 -2.51
CA ILE A 159 -10.83 1.72 -3.08
C ILE A 159 -11.45 2.27 -4.37
N ARG A 160 -12.06 3.46 -4.32
CA ARG A 160 -12.63 4.11 -5.50
C ARG A 160 -11.59 4.39 -6.60
N GLY A 161 -10.36 4.69 -6.20
CA GLY A 161 -9.24 4.89 -7.13
C GLY A 161 -8.88 3.61 -7.87
N ALA A 162 -8.75 2.50 -7.16
CA ALA A 162 -8.46 1.18 -7.74
C ALA A 162 -9.60 0.70 -8.65
N GLU A 163 -10.85 0.80 -8.21
CA GLU A 163 -12.01 0.41 -9.00
C GLU A 163 -12.13 1.23 -10.31
N ARG A 164 -11.81 2.53 -10.28
CA ARG A 164 -11.75 3.36 -11.50
C ARG A 164 -10.63 2.94 -12.46
N ALA A 165 -9.55 2.37 -11.95
CA ALA A 165 -8.48 1.80 -12.76
C ALA A 165 -8.77 0.37 -13.22
N GLY A 166 -9.98 -0.17 -12.96
CA GLY A 166 -10.42 -1.48 -13.42
C GLY A 166 -10.11 -2.63 -12.46
N PHE A 167 -9.59 -2.35 -11.27
CA PHE A 167 -9.39 -3.40 -10.26
C PHE A 167 -10.71 -3.93 -9.71
N VAL A 168 -10.79 -5.24 -9.53
CA VAL A 168 -11.95 -5.95 -8.99
C VAL A 168 -11.62 -6.53 -7.63
N LEU A 169 -12.54 -6.44 -6.68
CA LEU A 169 -12.39 -7.07 -5.36
C LEU A 169 -12.35 -8.59 -5.52
N SER A 170 -11.24 -9.20 -5.08
CA SER A 170 -11.03 -10.65 -5.11
C SER A 170 -11.26 -11.30 -3.75
N GLU A 171 -10.77 -10.69 -2.68
CA GLU A 171 -10.79 -11.30 -1.34
C GLU A 171 -10.86 -10.23 -0.23
N ARG A 172 -11.43 -10.60 0.93
CA ARG A 172 -11.33 -9.84 2.17
C ARG A 172 -10.47 -10.62 3.17
N ILE A 173 -9.32 -10.04 3.53
CA ILE A 173 -8.35 -10.62 4.45
C ILE A 173 -8.59 -9.99 5.83
N ARG A 174 -8.98 -10.80 6.81
CA ARG A 174 -9.21 -10.36 8.18
C ARG A 174 -8.00 -10.68 9.05
N SER A 175 -7.56 -9.71 9.82
CA SER A 175 -6.52 -9.89 10.83
C SER A 175 -6.95 -9.29 12.14
N PHE A 176 -6.45 -9.85 13.25
CA PHE A 176 -6.72 -9.34 14.59
C PHE A 176 -5.45 -8.68 15.11
N ALA A 177 -5.51 -7.40 15.43
CA ALA A 177 -4.48 -6.74 16.21
C ALA A 177 -4.90 -6.75 17.67
N VAL A 178 -4.13 -7.39 18.50
CA VAL A 178 -4.25 -7.24 19.96
C VAL A 178 -3.26 -6.16 20.37
N ARG A 179 -3.78 -5.07 20.90
CA ARG A 179 -2.96 -4.00 21.46
C ARG A 179 -2.43 -4.46 22.81
N SER A 180 -1.33 -5.18 22.83
CA SER A 180 -0.51 -5.38 24.00
C SER A 180 0.95 -5.20 23.62
N SER A 181 1.63 -4.38 24.38
CA SER A 181 3.07 -4.13 24.26
C SER A 181 3.93 -5.33 24.68
N LEU A 182 3.35 -6.47 24.99
CA LEU A 182 4.07 -7.58 25.62
C LEU A 182 4.16 -8.87 24.78
N PHE A 183 3.32 -9.04 23.74
CA PHE A 183 3.40 -10.22 22.89
C PHE A 183 3.04 -9.87 21.46
N PRO A 184 3.98 -10.03 20.50
CA PRO A 184 3.64 -9.98 19.08
C PRO A 184 2.78 -11.19 18.75
N LEU A 185 1.47 -10.99 18.60
CA LEU A 185 0.62 -12.00 17.98
C LEU A 185 0.94 -12.11 16.49
N PRO A 186 0.69 -13.27 15.87
CA PRO A 186 0.81 -13.42 14.43
C PRO A 186 0.12 -12.27 13.72
N GLY A 187 0.86 -11.49 12.93
CA GLY A 187 0.39 -10.26 12.28
C GLY A 187 0.85 -8.95 12.92
N SER A 188 1.34 -8.96 14.18
CA SER A 188 1.98 -7.80 14.81
C SER A 188 3.51 -7.85 14.76
N ALA A 189 4.09 -8.96 14.35
CA ALA A 189 5.53 -9.20 14.32
C ALA A 189 6.32 -8.30 13.33
N TYR A 190 5.65 -7.41 12.64
CA TYR A 190 6.28 -6.53 11.67
C TYR A 190 6.79 -5.20 12.26
N LEU A 191 6.67 -5.01 13.57
CA LEU A 191 7.18 -3.84 14.26
C LEU A 191 8.39 -4.15 15.16
N ALA A 192 8.89 -5.38 15.18
CA ALA A 192 10.20 -5.65 15.74
C ALA A 192 11.25 -5.05 14.78
N LYS A 193 11.65 -3.82 15.02
CA LYS A 193 12.90 -3.28 14.51
C LYS A 193 13.99 -4.28 14.88
N GLY A 194 14.72 -4.75 13.88
CA GLY A 194 15.98 -5.43 14.12
C GLY A 194 16.84 -4.56 15.04
N ALA A 195 17.34 -5.15 16.07
CA ALA A 195 18.44 -4.62 16.86
C ALA A 195 19.71 -4.59 16.00
#